data_a463177de0008b7a03cf1c5f9b8c0242
#
_entry.id   a463177de0008b7a03cf1c5f9b8c0242
#
_cell.length_a   1.000
_cell.length_b   1.000
_cell.length_c   1.000
_cell.angle_alpha   90.00
_cell.angle_beta   90.00
_cell.angle_gamma   90.00
#
_symmetry.space_group_name_H-M   'P 1'
#
loop_
_entity.id
_entity.type
_entity.pdbx_description
1 polymer ?
#
loop_
_entity_poly.entity_id
_entity_poly.type
_entity_poly.pdbx_seq_one_letter_code
_entity_poly.pdbx_strand_id
1 'polypeptide(L)'
;MAIIGPGFGGDTLKNHARKKGFALITDTELIEAAQESQMLGLSLSEIAALFKVPNGLAQLNELIATRKREHNIITLVVSTFKQEQDAMDSLSARDLYFLLRRTELSPSLEELINAFSTLAKEEIGILSQVKKASAAENITYAIQGEKHCVNKLRALADAIEKGL
;
A
#
# COMPACT_ATOMS: atom_id res chain seq x y z
N MET A 1 23.35 10.07 -8.97
CA MET A 1 23.15 11.53 -9.20
C MET A 1 21.88 11.72 -10.00
N ALA A 2 21.05 12.71 -9.65
CA ALA A 2 19.86 13.06 -10.41
C ALA A 2 19.97 14.50 -10.93
N ILE A 3 19.41 14.74 -12.11
CA ILE A 3 19.25 16.06 -12.72
C ILE A 3 17.76 16.34 -12.78
N ILE A 4 17.32 17.45 -12.17
CA ILE A 4 15.93 17.88 -12.12
C ILE A 4 15.78 19.12 -12.99
N GLY A 5 14.72 19.17 -13.80
CA GLY A 5 14.42 20.31 -14.65
C GLY A 5 13.03 20.27 -15.27
N PRO A 6 12.60 21.36 -15.91
CA PRO A 6 11.23 21.47 -16.46
C PRO A 6 10.94 20.51 -17.60
N GLY A 7 11.99 19.91 -18.17
CA GLY A 7 11.89 18.90 -19.22
C GLY A 7 13.25 18.61 -19.83
N PHE A 8 13.35 17.45 -20.47
CA PHE A 8 14.59 16.98 -21.09
C PHE A 8 14.32 16.64 -22.56
N GLY A 9 14.75 17.53 -23.44
CA GLY A 9 14.66 17.35 -24.90
C GLY A 9 15.86 16.60 -25.47
N GLY A 10 15.60 15.78 -26.50
CA GLY A 10 16.63 15.14 -27.32
C GLY A 10 17.17 13.83 -26.76
N ASP A 11 17.40 12.88 -27.69
CA ASP A 11 17.89 11.54 -27.34
C ASP A 11 19.34 11.55 -26.90
N THR A 12 20.13 12.53 -27.33
CA THR A 12 21.55 12.66 -26.94
C THR A 12 21.71 12.84 -25.44
N LEU A 13 20.88 13.70 -24.82
CA LEU A 13 20.93 13.93 -23.37
C LEU A 13 20.47 12.69 -22.61
N LYS A 14 19.39 12.05 -23.05
CA LYS A 14 18.88 10.81 -22.44
C LYS A 14 19.91 9.67 -22.53
N ASN A 15 20.56 9.52 -23.67
CA ASN A 15 21.62 8.52 -23.88
C ASN A 15 22.86 8.81 -23.02
N HIS A 16 23.23 10.08 -22.90
CA HIS A 16 24.36 10.48 -22.05
C HIS A 16 24.07 10.23 -20.57
N ALA A 17 22.89 10.60 -20.10
CA ALA A 17 22.44 10.35 -18.72
C ALA A 17 22.46 8.84 -18.41
N ARG A 18 21.93 8.01 -19.32
CA ARG A 18 21.96 6.54 -19.18
C ARG A 18 23.38 6.00 -19.11
N LYS A 19 24.29 6.45 -19.98
CA LYS A 19 25.70 6.02 -19.98
C LYS A 19 26.45 6.43 -18.70
N LYS A 20 26.10 7.56 -18.13
CA LYS A 20 26.75 8.11 -16.93
C LYS A 20 26.04 7.74 -15.62
N GLY A 21 24.93 7.02 -15.69
CA GLY A 21 24.15 6.61 -14.52
C GLY A 21 23.44 7.77 -13.83
N PHE A 22 23.00 8.80 -14.57
CA PHE A 22 22.20 9.90 -14.04
C PHE A 22 20.71 9.62 -14.20
N ALA A 23 19.92 9.91 -13.18
CA ALA A 23 18.48 10.00 -13.31
C ALA A 23 18.10 11.39 -13.87
N LEU A 24 17.24 11.42 -14.87
CA LEU A 24 16.60 12.64 -15.36
C LEU A 24 15.17 12.64 -14.83
N ILE A 25 14.83 13.66 -14.05
CA ILE A 25 13.53 13.77 -13.39
C ILE A 25 12.97 15.17 -13.67
N THR A 26 11.77 15.24 -14.25
CA THR A 26 11.11 16.53 -14.43
C THR A 26 10.56 17.03 -13.10
N ASP A 27 10.41 18.34 -12.96
CA ASP A 27 9.79 18.98 -11.79
C ASP A 27 8.36 18.47 -11.58
N THR A 28 7.59 18.31 -12.64
CA THR A 28 6.22 17.74 -12.60
C THR A 28 6.24 16.32 -12.05
N GLU A 29 7.09 15.43 -12.59
CA GLU A 29 7.23 14.05 -12.10
C GLU A 29 7.67 14.00 -10.63
N LEU A 30 8.53 14.92 -10.19
CA LEU A 30 8.96 15.00 -8.80
C LEU A 30 7.82 15.45 -7.88
N ILE A 31 7.03 16.44 -8.29
CA ILE A 31 5.88 16.93 -7.53
C ILE A 31 4.82 15.83 -7.40
N GLU A 32 4.46 15.18 -8.51
CA GLU A 32 3.52 14.05 -8.51
C GLU A 32 4.00 12.93 -7.59
N ALA A 33 5.27 12.53 -7.72
CA ALA A 33 5.85 11.51 -6.87
C ALA A 33 5.85 11.89 -5.38
N ALA A 34 6.10 13.16 -5.04
CA ALA A 34 6.06 13.64 -3.68
C ALA A 34 4.63 13.60 -3.09
N GLN A 35 3.64 14.06 -3.85
CA GLN A 35 2.23 14.03 -3.44
C GLN A 35 1.74 12.59 -3.21
N GLU A 36 2.00 11.70 -4.16
CA GLU A 36 1.65 10.29 -4.08
C GLU A 36 2.35 9.59 -2.90
N SER A 37 3.64 9.90 -2.70
CA SER A 37 4.44 9.33 -1.61
C SER A 37 3.87 9.71 -0.24
N GLN A 38 3.44 10.96 -0.08
CA GLN A 38 2.81 11.43 1.15
C GLN A 38 1.51 10.67 1.43
N MET A 39 0.67 10.49 0.42
CA MET A 39 -0.61 9.77 0.55
C MET A 39 -0.43 8.28 0.87
N LEU A 40 0.64 7.68 0.36
CA LEU A 40 0.93 6.24 0.50
C LEU A 40 1.88 5.91 1.65
N GLY A 41 2.33 6.92 2.40
CA GLY A 41 3.24 6.75 3.54
C GLY A 41 4.62 6.23 3.15
N LEU A 42 5.13 6.59 1.96
CA LEU A 42 6.50 6.27 1.57
C LEU A 42 7.49 7.04 2.43
N SER A 43 8.51 6.35 2.92
CA SER A 43 9.55 6.97 3.71
C SER A 43 10.51 7.80 2.84
N LEU A 44 11.10 8.84 3.42
CA LEU A 44 12.14 9.64 2.76
C LEU A 44 13.35 8.79 2.33
N SER A 45 13.64 7.70 3.04
CA SER A 45 14.72 6.77 2.68
C SER A 45 14.40 5.97 1.41
N GLU A 46 13.17 5.52 1.23
CA GLU A 46 12.70 4.86 0.00
C GLU A 46 12.81 5.81 -1.18
N ILE A 47 12.32 7.05 -1.03
CA ILE A 47 12.40 8.08 -2.07
C ILE A 47 13.87 8.43 -2.38
N ALA A 48 14.69 8.68 -1.36
CA ALA A 48 16.10 9.06 -1.55
C ALA A 48 16.93 7.96 -2.23
N ALA A 49 16.62 6.68 -2.02
CA ALA A 49 17.28 5.58 -2.68
C ALA A 49 17.13 5.64 -4.22
N LEU A 50 15.99 6.12 -4.70
CA LEU A 50 15.68 6.20 -6.11
C LEU A 50 16.49 7.26 -6.86
N PHE A 51 16.94 8.30 -6.17
CA PHE A 51 17.83 9.31 -6.76
C PHE A 51 19.26 8.80 -7.01
N LYS A 52 19.60 7.63 -6.46
CA LYS A 52 20.92 7.02 -6.58
C LYS A 52 21.05 6.08 -7.78
N VAL A 53 19.96 5.69 -8.42
CA VAL A 53 19.93 4.72 -9.53
C VAL A 53 19.47 5.38 -10.83
N PRO A 54 19.94 4.90 -12.01
CA PRO A 54 19.65 5.51 -13.31
C PRO A 54 18.17 5.57 -13.69
N ASN A 55 17.40 4.55 -13.29
CA ASN A 55 15.95 4.43 -13.59
C ASN A 55 15.10 4.64 -12.35
N GLY A 56 15.56 5.48 -11.41
CA GLY A 56 14.91 5.64 -10.12
C GLY A 56 13.45 6.08 -10.21
N LEU A 57 13.10 6.93 -11.19
CA LEU A 57 11.72 7.34 -11.38
C LEU A 57 10.80 6.16 -11.80
N ALA A 58 11.26 5.28 -12.71
CA ALA A 58 10.48 4.10 -13.08
C ALA A 58 10.25 3.19 -11.87
N GLN A 59 11.27 2.98 -11.03
CA GLN A 59 11.15 2.21 -9.79
C GLN A 59 10.21 2.89 -8.79
N LEU A 60 10.23 4.21 -8.68
CA LEU A 60 9.30 4.95 -7.84
C LEU A 60 7.86 4.76 -8.32
N ASN A 61 7.61 4.84 -9.62
CA ASN A 61 6.28 4.63 -10.18
C ASN A 61 5.78 3.20 -9.95
N GLU A 62 6.65 2.20 -10.05
CA GLU A 62 6.33 0.81 -9.70
C GLU A 62 6.00 0.66 -8.21
N LEU A 63 6.79 1.29 -7.33
CA LEU A 63 6.54 1.29 -5.90
C LEU A 63 5.21 1.96 -5.56
N ILE A 64 4.93 3.13 -6.15
CA ILE A 64 3.66 3.85 -5.99
C ILE A 64 2.49 2.97 -6.47
N ALA A 65 2.59 2.36 -7.64
CA ALA A 65 1.55 1.47 -8.17
C ALA A 65 1.30 0.28 -7.25
N THR A 66 2.35 -0.33 -6.72
CA THR A 66 2.26 -1.44 -5.74
C THR A 66 1.55 -0.98 -4.47
N ARG A 67 1.94 0.14 -3.88
CA ARG A 67 1.32 0.69 -2.67
C ARG A 67 -0.14 1.08 -2.87
N LYS A 68 -0.47 1.68 -4.01
CA LYS A 68 -1.88 1.96 -4.38
C LYS A 68 -2.71 0.68 -4.45
N ARG A 69 -2.17 -0.36 -5.08
CA ARG A 69 -2.85 -1.65 -5.16
C ARG A 69 -3.07 -2.25 -3.77
N GLU A 70 -2.05 -2.28 -2.92
CA GLU A 70 -2.16 -2.74 -1.52
C GLU A 70 -3.25 -1.96 -0.76
N HIS A 71 -3.24 -0.62 -0.86
CA HIS A 71 -4.23 0.24 -0.22
C HIS A 71 -5.66 -0.05 -0.73
N ASN A 72 -5.83 -0.21 -2.04
CA ASN A 72 -7.12 -0.53 -2.63
C ASN A 72 -7.63 -1.90 -2.18
N ILE A 73 -6.75 -2.89 -2.05
CA ILE A 73 -7.10 -4.22 -1.53
C ILE A 73 -7.54 -4.13 -0.07
N ILE A 74 -6.81 -3.40 0.77
CA ILE A 74 -7.18 -3.18 2.18
C ILE A 74 -8.56 -2.52 2.27
N THR A 75 -8.81 -1.49 1.48
CA THR A 75 -10.10 -0.80 1.43
C THR A 75 -11.22 -1.73 0.99
N LEU A 76 -10.97 -2.54 -0.04
CA LEU A 76 -11.93 -3.54 -0.55
C LEU A 76 -12.22 -4.61 0.51
N VAL A 77 -11.20 -5.12 1.21
CA VAL A 77 -11.37 -6.08 2.31
C VAL A 77 -12.27 -5.51 3.40
N VAL A 78 -11.96 -4.30 3.89
CA VAL A 78 -12.74 -3.66 4.97
C VAL A 78 -14.18 -3.39 4.53
N SER A 79 -14.40 -2.91 3.30
CA SER A 79 -15.75 -2.66 2.77
C SER A 79 -16.56 -3.94 2.63
N THR A 80 -15.94 -5.03 2.15
CA THR A 80 -16.61 -6.33 2.03
C THR A 80 -16.98 -6.89 3.39
N PHE A 81 -16.10 -6.83 4.39
CA PHE A 81 -16.45 -7.23 5.76
C PHE A 81 -17.65 -6.46 6.30
N LYS A 82 -17.72 -5.13 6.05
CA LYS A 82 -18.86 -4.32 6.47
C LYS A 82 -20.17 -4.70 5.76
N GLN A 83 -20.09 -5.05 4.48
CA GLN A 83 -21.25 -5.47 3.69
C GLN A 83 -21.78 -6.84 4.11
N GLU A 84 -20.87 -7.78 4.39
CA GLU A 84 -21.22 -9.16 4.74
C GLU A 84 -21.45 -9.37 6.25
N GLN A 85 -21.24 -8.35 7.08
CA GLN A 85 -21.32 -8.43 8.54
C GLN A 85 -22.67 -8.99 9.05
N ASP A 86 -23.76 -8.66 8.37
CA ASP A 86 -25.10 -9.13 8.76
C ASP A 86 -25.36 -10.59 8.33
N ALA A 87 -24.63 -11.09 7.35
CA ALA A 87 -24.78 -12.43 6.79
C ALA A 87 -23.78 -13.42 7.36
N MET A 88 -22.58 -12.96 7.72
CA MET A 88 -21.46 -13.78 8.16
C MET A 88 -20.73 -13.14 9.33
N ASP A 89 -20.68 -13.83 10.48
CA ASP A 89 -19.97 -13.35 11.67
C ASP A 89 -18.45 -13.26 11.48
N SER A 90 -17.90 -14.05 10.56
CA SER A 90 -16.47 -14.08 10.27
C SER A 90 -16.18 -14.57 8.85
N LEU A 91 -15.10 -14.10 8.26
CA LEU A 91 -14.66 -14.46 6.92
C LEU A 91 -13.18 -14.87 6.93
N SER A 92 -12.81 -15.78 6.04
CA SER A 92 -11.42 -16.13 5.75
C SER A 92 -10.93 -15.46 4.45
N ALA A 93 -9.62 -15.45 4.23
CA ALA A 93 -9.05 -14.96 2.98
C ALA A 93 -9.56 -15.75 1.78
N ARG A 94 -9.83 -17.06 1.95
CA ARG A 94 -10.42 -17.93 0.91
C ARG A 94 -11.85 -17.53 0.59
N ASP A 95 -12.67 -17.20 1.59
CA ASP A 95 -14.05 -16.76 1.36
C ASP A 95 -14.05 -15.45 0.58
N LEU A 96 -13.23 -14.47 1.00
CA LEU A 96 -13.08 -13.22 0.25
C LEU A 96 -12.55 -13.43 -1.16
N TYR A 97 -11.62 -14.35 -1.38
CA TYR A 97 -11.13 -14.65 -2.71
C TYR A 97 -12.26 -15.08 -3.65
N PHE A 98 -13.16 -15.94 -3.19
CA PHE A 98 -14.30 -16.37 -4.02
C PHE A 98 -15.30 -15.23 -4.27
N LEU A 99 -15.52 -14.35 -3.32
CA LEU A 99 -16.39 -13.18 -3.47
C LEU A 99 -15.78 -12.15 -4.46
N LEU A 100 -14.47 -11.90 -4.36
CA LEU A 100 -13.81 -10.79 -5.03
C LEU A 100 -13.12 -11.15 -6.36
N ARG A 101 -12.96 -12.43 -6.69
CA ARG A 101 -12.26 -12.88 -7.92
C ARG A 101 -12.83 -12.35 -9.25
N ARG A 102 -14.07 -11.85 -9.23
CA ARG A 102 -14.76 -11.28 -10.41
C ARG A 102 -14.85 -9.76 -10.36
N THR A 103 -14.30 -9.12 -9.33
CA THR A 103 -14.23 -7.66 -9.26
C THR A 103 -13.11 -7.15 -10.17
N GLU A 104 -13.15 -5.87 -10.51
CA GLU A 104 -12.13 -5.22 -11.35
C GLU A 104 -10.73 -5.36 -10.75
N LEU A 105 -10.60 -5.23 -9.42
CA LEU A 105 -9.32 -5.34 -8.73
C LEU A 105 -8.81 -6.79 -8.67
N SER A 106 -9.73 -7.78 -8.62
CA SER A 106 -9.45 -9.22 -8.62
C SER A 106 -8.21 -9.60 -7.80
N PRO A 107 -8.22 -9.42 -6.47
CA PRO A 107 -7.05 -9.68 -5.63
C PRO A 107 -6.70 -11.18 -5.63
N SER A 108 -5.40 -11.49 -5.61
CA SER A 108 -4.91 -12.85 -5.41
C SER A 108 -5.14 -13.31 -3.97
N LEU A 109 -5.10 -14.63 -3.75
CA LEU A 109 -5.22 -15.19 -2.41
C LEU A 109 -4.10 -14.72 -1.47
N GLU A 110 -2.87 -14.58 -2.00
CA GLU A 110 -1.71 -14.10 -1.25
C GLU A 110 -1.89 -12.63 -0.83
N GLU A 111 -2.35 -11.78 -1.74
CA GLU A 111 -2.65 -10.38 -1.43
C GLU A 111 -3.71 -10.26 -0.32
N LEU A 112 -4.74 -11.11 -0.34
CA LEU A 112 -5.76 -11.15 0.71
C LEU A 112 -5.19 -11.62 2.05
N ILE A 113 -4.37 -12.67 2.07
CA ILE A 113 -3.69 -13.13 3.29
C ILE A 113 -2.84 -12.01 3.90
N ASN A 114 -2.08 -11.29 3.07
CA ASN A 114 -1.24 -10.17 3.51
C ASN A 114 -2.10 -9.01 4.05
N ALA A 115 -3.22 -8.68 3.39
CA ALA A 115 -4.16 -7.66 3.87
C ALA A 115 -4.77 -8.04 5.23
N PHE A 116 -5.22 -9.29 5.40
CA PHE A 116 -5.74 -9.79 6.67
C PHE A 116 -4.69 -9.73 7.78
N SER A 117 -3.47 -10.20 7.48
CA SER A 117 -2.36 -10.15 8.43
C SER A 117 -2.05 -8.72 8.86
N THR A 118 -2.10 -7.76 7.94
CA THR A 118 -1.88 -6.34 8.25
C THR A 118 -3.01 -5.77 9.11
N LEU A 119 -4.27 -6.01 8.74
CA LEU A 119 -5.44 -5.50 9.47
C LEU A 119 -5.61 -6.13 10.86
N ALA A 120 -5.09 -7.34 11.06
CA ALA A 120 -5.15 -8.07 12.32
C ALA A 120 -3.97 -7.79 13.27
N LYS A 121 -2.96 -7.01 12.85
CA LYS A 121 -1.86 -6.60 13.75
C LYS A 121 -2.42 -5.90 14.99
N GLU A 122 -1.81 -6.16 16.14
CA GLU A 122 -2.28 -5.62 17.42
C GLU A 122 -2.36 -4.10 17.40
N GLU A 123 -1.42 -3.43 16.74
CA GLU A 123 -1.35 -1.96 16.62
C GLU A 123 -2.51 -1.40 15.78
N ILE A 124 -2.96 -2.14 14.76
CA ILE A 124 -4.05 -1.73 13.86
C ILE A 124 -5.40 -2.20 14.40
N GLY A 125 -5.53 -3.50 14.65
CA GLY A 125 -6.66 -4.12 15.33
C GLY A 125 -8.04 -3.89 14.65
N ILE A 126 -8.06 -3.77 13.32
CA ILE A 126 -9.31 -3.67 12.56
C ILE A 126 -9.98 -5.03 12.43
N LEU A 127 -9.18 -6.08 12.26
CA LEU A 127 -9.65 -7.47 12.28
C LEU A 127 -9.18 -8.18 13.52
N SER A 128 -10.04 -9.04 14.09
CA SER A 128 -9.66 -9.98 15.13
C SER A 128 -9.79 -11.41 14.64
N GLN A 129 -8.81 -12.23 14.96
CA GLN A 129 -8.85 -13.66 14.65
C GLN A 129 -9.91 -14.35 15.51
N VAL A 130 -10.85 -15.04 14.85
CA VAL A 130 -11.93 -15.81 15.50
C VAL A 130 -11.55 -17.28 15.60
N LYS A 131 -11.07 -17.87 14.50
CA LYS A 131 -10.72 -19.28 14.44
C LYS A 131 -9.35 -19.48 13.81
N LYS A 132 -8.54 -20.31 14.46
CA LYS A 132 -7.24 -20.78 13.93
C LYS A 132 -7.44 -21.89 12.91
N ALA A 133 -6.59 -21.93 11.90
CA ALA A 133 -6.49 -23.03 10.95
C ALA A 133 -5.02 -23.29 10.64
N SER A 134 -4.70 -24.50 10.16
CA SER A 134 -3.33 -24.85 9.77
C SER A 134 -2.85 -24.10 8.53
N ALA A 135 -3.76 -23.81 7.60
CA ALA A 135 -3.48 -23.03 6.41
C ALA A 135 -3.94 -21.58 6.62
N ALA A 136 -3.10 -20.61 6.29
CA ALA A 136 -3.33 -19.18 6.53
C ALA A 136 -4.61 -18.67 5.85
N GLU A 137 -4.92 -19.16 4.65
CA GLU A 137 -6.10 -18.78 3.90
C GLU A 137 -7.44 -19.21 4.53
N ASN A 138 -7.40 -20.16 5.48
CA ASN A 138 -8.58 -20.69 6.18
C ASN A 138 -8.75 -20.12 7.60
N ILE A 139 -7.84 -19.28 8.05
CA ILE A 139 -8.01 -18.55 9.31
C ILE A 139 -9.17 -17.58 9.15
N THR A 140 -10.12 -17.59 10.08
CA THR A 140 -11.27 -16.68 10.01
C THR A 140 -11.10 -15.49 10.93
N TYR A 141 -11.59 -14.36 10.47
CA TYR A 141 -11.50 -13.07 11.14
C TYR A 141 -12.87 -12.41 11.20
N ALA A 142 -13.09 -11.59 12.22
CA ALA A 142 -14.23 -10.71 12.35
C ALA A 142 -13.77 -9.26 12.36
N ILE A 143 -14.59 -8.37 11.82
CA ILE A 143 -14.32 -6.92 11.86
C ILE A 143 -14.66 -6.37 13.25
N GLN A 144 -13.77 -5.54 13.78
CA GLN A 144 -14.01 -4.83 15.05
C GLN A 144 -14.94 -3.64 14.83
N GLY A 145 -15.65 -3.24 15.88
CA GLY A 145 -16.53 -2.09 15.82
C GLY A 145 -15.80 -0.81 15.36
N GLU A 146 -16.43 -0.03 14.48
CA GLU A 146 -15.83 1.16 13.84
C GLU A 146 -15.24 2.15 14.85
N LYS A 147 -15.98 2.46 15.95
CA LYS A 147 -15.50 3.35 17.01
C LYS A 147 -14.24 2.82 17.68
N HIS A 148 -14.15 1.51 17.89
CA HIS A 148 -12.96 0.88 18.47
C HIS A 148 -11.74 1.05 17.56
N CYS A 149 -11.88 0.75 16.27
CA CYS A 149 -10.81 0.89 15.28
C CYS A 149 -10.33 2.34 15.17
N VAL A 150 -11.26 3.30 15.03
CA VAL A 150 -10.93 4.72 14.92
C VAL A 150 -10.19 5.22 16.16
N ASN A 151 -10.67 4.88 17.36
CA ASN A 151 -10.02 5.30 18.60
C ASN A 151 -8.60 4.71 18.74
N LYS A 152 -8.41 3.46 18.34
CA LYS A 152 -7.10 2.81 18.39
C LYS A 152 -6.10 3.46 17.43
N LEU A 153 -6.51 3.73 16.20
CA LEU A 153 -5.66 4.40 15.21
C LEU A 153 -5.34 5.86 15.62
N ARG A 154 -6.29 6.58 16.23
CA ARG A 154 -6.04 7.92 16.75
C ARG A 154 -5.03 7.88 17.91
N ALA A 155 -5.19 6.95 18.84
CA ALA A 155 -4.25 6.79 19.95
C ALA A 155 -2.82 6.49 19.45
N LEU A 156 -2.70 5.69 18.38
CA LEU A 156 -1.40 5.41 17.75
C LEU A 156 -0.82 6.67 17.08
N ALA A 157 -1.63 7.42 16.34
CA ALA A 157 -1.22 8.68 15.73
C ALA A 157 -0.77 9.70 16.80
N ASP A 158 -1.55 9.88 17.85
CA ASP A 158 -1.21 10.76 18.98
C ASP A 158 0.10 10.36 19.68
N ALA A 159 0.35 9.05 19.79
CA ALA A 159 1.60 8.56 20.39
C ALA A 159 2.81 8.87 19.50
N ILE A 160 2.66 8.76 18.18
CA ILE A 160 3.71 9.13 17.21
C ILE A 160 3.99 10.63 17.26
N GLU A 161 2.94 11.48 17.24
CA GLU A 161 3.07 12.93 17.28
C GLU A 161 3.74 13.44 18.58
N LYS A 162 3.47 12.78 19.71
CA LYS A 162 4.09 13.12 21.02
C LYS A 162 5.50 12.57 21.19
N GLY A 163 5.87 11.57 20.40
CA GLY A 163 7.19 10.95 20.44
C GLY A 163 8.20 11.59 19.49
N LEU A 164 7.74 12.50 18.64
CA LEU A 164 8.55 13.29 17.72
C LEU A 164 8.79 14.69 18.28
#